data_1ff622f9990e7ffe2afcc599831b2148
#
_entry.id   1ff622f9990e7ffe2afcc599831b2148
#
_cell.length_a   1.000
_cell.length_b   1.000
_cell.length_c   1.000
_cell.angle_alpha   90.00
_cell.angle_beta   90.00
_cell.angle_gamma   90.00
#
_symmetry.space_group_name_H-M   'P 1'
#
loop_
_entity.id
_entity.type
_entity.pdbx_description
1 polymer ?
#
loop_
_entity_poly.entity_id
_entity_poly.type
_entity_poly.pdbx_seq_one_letter_code
_entity_poly.pdbx_strand_id
1 'polypeptide(L)'
;EMNKVGRWALDKEALANISPELFLHGAYATEQISGANKVNVRAYGMGFNSFEDIEKNLKDLGALFGVEERADYIISYCNRILELVDTRVSQIPEDKRPTVVVLGDKTGELASDIYDTIEEMTTRAGGISCTPEDLSKKTETTMVGLETIFKWNPDFVFLKDYYCELTVDGIMKDATWAPMTAVKNGNVYALPCEFDGWSTANPS
;
A
#
# COMPACT_ATOMS: atom_id res chain seq x y z
N GLU A 1 -23.77 0.26 -19.75
CA GLU A 1 -23.67 0.64 -18.31
C GLU A 1 -23.14 -0.54 -17.55
N MET A 2 -22.07 -0.35 -16.75
CA MET A 2 -21.59 -1.39 -15.85
C MET A 2 -22.54 -1.48 -14.65
N ASN A 3 -22.98 -2.69 -14.32
CA ASN A 3 -23.77 -2.95 -13.12
C ASN A 3 -22.91 -2.71 -11.87
N LYS A 4 -23.44 -1.96 -10.91
CA LYS A 4 -22.76 -1.65 -9.65
C LYS A 4 -23.28 -2.54 -8.53
N VAL A 5 -22.38 -3.18 -7.80
CA VAL A 5 -22.70 -4.06 -6.64
C VAL A 5 -22.32 -3.45 -5.28
N GLY A 6 -22.13 -2.14 -5.26
CA GLY A 6 -21.65 -1.38 -4.10
C GLY A 6 -20.14 -1.17 -4.10
N ARG A 7 -19.68 -0.14 -3.41
CA ARG A 7 -18.23 0.17 -3.28
C ARG A 7 -17.68 -0.29 -1.94
N TRP A 8 -18.30 0.13 -0.86
CA TRP A 8 -17.87 -0.16 0.52
C TRP A 8 -18.72 -1.24 1.19
N ALA A 9 -19.99 -1.37 0.79
CA ALA A 9 -20.89 -2.40 1.25
C ALA A 9 -21.41 -3.19 0.03
N LEU A 10 -21.41 -4.52 0.13
CA LEU A 10 -21.88 -5.38 -0.93
C LEU A 10 -23.41 -5.36 -1.00
N ASP A 11 -23.95 -4.93 -2.14
CA ASP A 11 -25.34 -5.16 -2.49
C ASP A 11 -25.52 -6.61 -2.97
N LYS A 12 -25.96 -7.47 -2.06
CA LYS A 12 -26.12 -8.91 -2.32
C LYS A 12 -27.24 -9.21 -3.31
N GLU A 13 -28.28 -8.38 -3.34
CA GLU A 13 -29.39 -8.54 -4.28
C GLU A 13 -28.94 -8.21 -5.69
N ALA A 14 -28.24 -7.09 -5.85
CA ALA A 14 -27.64 -6.72 -7.14
C ALA A 14 -26.65 -7.79 -7.61
N LEU A 15 -25.78 -8.29 -6.71
CA LEU A 15 -24.83 -9.35 -7.03
C LEU A 15 -25.51 -10.64 -7.46
N ALA A 16 -26.56 -11.06 -6.75
CA ALA A 16 -27.33 -12.25 -7.09
C ALA A 16 -28.04 -12.12 -8.45
N ASN A 17 -28.58 -10.93 -8.75
CA ASN A 17 -29.23 -10.65 -10.03
C ASN A 17 -28.24 -10.66 -11.21
N ILE A 18 -27.00 -10.17 -11.01
CA ILE A 18 -25.93 -10.22 -12.01
C ILE A 18 -25.44 -11.65 -12.19
N SER A 19 -25.41 -12.41 -11.09
CA SER A 19 -24.96 -13.81 -11.04
C SER A 19 -23.63 -14.06 -11.77
N PRO A 20 -22.54 -13.33 -11.41
CA PRO A 20 -21.26 -13.52 -12.06
C PRO A 20 -20.66 -14.88 -11.67
N GLU A 21 -19.80 -15.41 -12.52
CA GLU A 21 -19.09 -16.68 -12.22
C GLU A 21 -18.09 -16.52 -11.07
N LEU A 22 -17.54 -15.31 -10.91
CA LEU A 22 -16.54 -14.98 -9.90
C LEU A 22 -16.70 -13.55 -9.40
N PHE A 23 -16.56 -13.38 -8.10
CA PHE A 23 -16.44 -12.10 -7.41
C PHE A 23 -15.01 -11.94 -6.86
N LEU A 24 -14.31 -10.91 -7.30
CA LEU A 24 -12.95 -10.58 -6.84
C LEU A 24 -13.01 -9.42 -5.85
N HIS A 25 -12.33 -9.56 -4.73
CA HIS A 25 -12.20 -8.48 -3.74
C HIS A 25 -10.88 -8.62 -2.97
N GLY A 26 -10.48 -7.58 -2.23
CA GLY A 26 -9.38 -7.69 -1.29
C GLY A 26 -9.69 -8.71 -0.18
N ALA A 27 -8.71 -9.50 0.21
CA ALA A 27 -8.88 -10.56 1.23
C ALA A 27 -9.32 -10.00 2.60
N TYR A 28 -9.03 -8.72 2.87
CA TYR A 28 -9.48 -8.00 4.06
C TYR A 28 -11.01 -7.84 4.13
N ALA A 29 -11.70 -7.89 3.01
CA ALA A 29 -13.16 -7.71 2.90
C ALA A 29 -13.93 -9.01 3.19
N THR A 30 -13.71 -9.61 4.35
CA THR A 30 -14.25 -10.91 4.74
C THR A 30 -15.78 -10.97 4.72
N GLU A 31 -16.46 -9.88 5.08
CA GLU A 31 -17.92 -9.78 5.04
C GLU A 31 -18.46 -9.78 3.61
N GLN A 32 -17.80 -9.06 2.69
CA GLN A 32 -18.17 -8.99 1.28
C GLN A 32 -17.96 -10.36 0.60
N ILE A 33 -16.81 -11.00 0.86
CA ILE A 33 -16.48 -12.34 0.37
C ILE A 33 -17.50 -13.37 0.90
N SER A 34 -17.78 -13.36 2.21
CA SER A 34 -18.81 -14.19 2.81
C SER A 34 -20.20 -13.89 2.26
N GLY A 35 -20.49 -12.61 2.01
CA GLY A 35 -21.74 -12.15 1.43
C GLY A 35 -21.99 -12.72 0.02
N ALA A 36 -20.95 -12.71 -0.84
CA ALA A 36 -21.01 -13.28 -2.18
C ALA A 36 -21.28 -14.79 -2.13
N ASN A 37 -20.57 -15.51 -1.27
CA ASN A 37 -20.76 -16.95 -1.10
C ASN A 37 -22.21 -17.31 -0.62
N LYS A 38 -22.83 -16.46 0.21
CA LYS A 38 -24.21 -16.65 0.66
C LYS A 38 -25.26 -16.55 -0.45
N VAL A 39 -24.93 -15.88 -1.55
CA VAL A 39 -25.80 -15.78 -2.74
C VAL A 39 -25.30 -16.67 -3.88
N ASN A 40 -24.52 -17.71 -3.55
CA ASN A 40 -23.97 -18.70 -4.47
C ASN A 40 -23.03 -18.13 -5.58
N VAL A 41 -22.42 -16.98 -5.33
CA VAL A 41 -21.37 -16.44 -6.18
C VAL A 41 -20.02 -16.82 -5.59
N ARG A 42 -19.18 -17.49 -6.39
CA ARG A 42 -17.81 -17.81 -5.97
C ARG A 42 -17.03 -16.53 -5.73
N ALA A 43 -16.32 -16.45 -4.61
CA ALA A 43 -15.51 -15.29 -4.27
C ALA A 43 -14.04 -15.68 -4.09
N TYR A 44 -13.15 -14.84 -4.61
CA TYR A 44 -11.71 -14.93 -4.41
C TYR A 44 -11.21 -13.67 -3.73
N GLY A 45 -10.54 -13.83 -2.58
CA GLY A 45 -9.91 -12.76 -1.82
C GLY A 45 -8.45 -12.60 -2.20
N MET A 46 -8.10 -11.44 -2.76
CA MET A 46 -6.74 -11.09 -3.14
C MET A 46 -5.99 -10.50 -1.95
N GLY A 47 -4.82 -11.03 -1.61
CA GLY A 47 -3.89 -10.43 -0.66
C GLY A 47 -3.14 -9.24 -1.29
N PHE A 48 -2.80 -8.25 -0.47
CA PHE A 48 -2.05 -7.07 -0.91
C PHE A 48 -1.03 -6.61 0.15
N ASN A 49 -0.71 -7.48 1.11
CA ASN A 49 0.14 -7.11 2.25
C ASN A 49 1.64 -7.25 1.95
N SER A 50 1.99 -7.91 0.84
CA SER A 50 3.38 -8.13 0.45
C SER A 50 3.53 -8.28 -1.07
N PHE A 51 4.74 -8.19 -1.57
CA PHE A 51 5.04 -8.54 -2.98
C PHE A 51 4.76 -10.02 -3.27
N GLU A 52 4.91 -10.90 -2.28
CA GLU A 52 4.56 -12.32 -2.41
C GLU A 52 3.06 -12.50 -2.64
N ASP A 53 2.21 -11.76 -1.92
CA ASP A 53 0.76 -11.76 -2.15
C ASP A 53 0.41 -11.37 -3.58
N ILE A 54 1.09 -10.35 -4.12
CA ILE A 54 0.85 -9.88 -5.48
C ILE A 54 1.27 -10.93 -6.50
N GLU A 55 2.45 -11.54 -6.31
CA GLU A 55 2.91 -12.63 -7.17
C GLU A 55 1.93 -13.81 -7.14
N LYS A 56 1.44 -14.17 -5.94
CA LYS A 56 0.43 -15.19 -5.77
C LYS A 56 -0.87 -14.86 -6.49
N ASN A 57 -1.37 -13.62 -6.33
CA ASN A 57 -2.58 -13.18 -7.04
C ASN A 57 -2.43 -13.30 -8.55
N LEU A 58 -1.27 -12.87 -9.10
CA LEU A 58 -0.99 -12.96 -10.53
C LEU A 58 -0.99 -14.43 -11.02
N LYS A 59 -0.37 -15.34 -10.27
CA LYS A 59 -0.37 -16.78 -10.58
C LYS A 59 -1.77 -17.36 -10.55
N ASP A 60 -2.53 -17.08 -9.49
CA ASP A 60 -3.88 -17.61 -9.31
C ASP A 60 -4.82 -17.10 -10.41
N LEU A 61 -4.77 -15.81 -10.72
CA LEU A 61 -5.58 -15.22 -11.79
C LEU A 61 -5.11 -15.70 -13.19
N GLY A 62 -3.79 -15.85 -13.38
CA GLY A 62 -3.24 -16.45 -14.60
C GLY A 62 -3.83 -17.83 -14.88
N ALA A 63 -3.79 -18.70 -13.88
CA ALA A 63 -4.35 -20.05 -13.96
C ALA A 63 -5.88 -20.04 -14.14
N LEU A 64 -6.58 -19.14 -13.43
CA LEU A 64 -8.03 -19.04 -13.49
C LEU A 64 -8.55 -18.61 -14.86
N PHE A 65 -7.84 -17.71 -15.52
CA PHE A 65 -8.22 -17.18 -16.84
C PHE A 65 -7.51 -17.84 -18.02
N GLY A 66 -6.63 -18.82 -17.76
CA GLY A 66 -5.86 -19.52 -18.81
C GLY A 66 -4.85 -18.60 -19.50
N VAL A 67 -4.25 -17.68 -18.75
CA VAL A 67 -3.26 -16.70 -19.25
C VAL A 67 -1.95 -16.75 -18.42
N GLU A 68 -1.54 -17.96 -18.07
CA GLU A 68 -0.37 -18.23 -17.21
C GLU A 68 0.91 -17.61 -17.78
N GLU A 69 1.13 -17.72 -19.10
CA GLU A 69 2.30 -17.10 -19.74
C GLU A 69 2.36 -15.59 -19.54
N ARG A 70 1.20 -14.93 -19.54
CA ARG A 70 1.12 -13.49 -19.29
C ARG A 70 1.43 -13.16 -17.84
N ALA A 71 0.91 -13.95 -16.90
CA ALA A 71 1.18 -13.82 -15.47
C ALA A 71 2.69 -14.01 -15.20
N ASP A 72 3.29 -15.08 -15.73
CA ASP A 72 4.72 -15.37 -15.57
C ASP A 72 5.61 -14.26 -16.17
N TYR A 73 5.21 -13.70 -17.31
CA TYR A 73 5.92 -12.56 -17.89
C TYR A 73 5.94 -11.33 -16.95
N ILE A 74 4.77 -10.98 -16.38
CA ILE A 74 4.65 -9.85 -15.46
C ILE A 74 5.47 -10.11 -14.19
N ILE A 75 5.34 -11.29 -13.60
CA ILE A 75 6.09 -11.70 -12.40
C ILE A 75 7.59 -11.62 -12.67
N SER A 76 8.07 -12.17 -13.76
CA SER A 76 9.49 -12.16 -14.13
C SER A 76 10.00 -10.73 -14.34
N TYR A 77 9.18 -9.85 -14.91
CA TYR A 77 9.53 -8.44 -15.05
C TYR A 77 9.66 -7.74 -13.71
N CYS A 78 8.67 -7.92 -12.82
CA CYS A 78 8.69 -7.33 -11.47
C CYS A 78 9.89 -7.84 -10.67
N ASN A 79 10.13 -9.16 -10.65
CA ASN A 79 11.24 -9.75 -9.90
C ASN A 79 12.60 -9.22 -10.37
N ARG A 80 12.80 -9.03 -11.67
CA ARG A 80 14.02 -8.42 -12.20
C ARG A 80 14.25 -6.99 -11.69
N ILE A 81 13.17 -6.19 -11.55
CA ILE A 81 13.29 -4.84 -11.00
C ILE A 81 13.61 -4.90 -9.51
N LEU A 82 12.94 -5.79 -8.77
CA LEU A 82 13.20 -5.98 -7.34
C LEU A 82 14.65 -6.43 -7.09
N GLU A 83 15.16 -7.40 -7.86
CA GLU A 83 16.56 -7.84 -7.78
C GLU A 83 17.57 -6.70 -8.05
N LEU A 84 17.25 -5.81 -9.00
CA LEU A 84 18.07 -4.64 -9.28
C LEU A 84 18.12 -3.68 -8.07
N VAL A 85 16.97 -3.46 -7.43
CA VAL A 85 16.87 -2.63 -6.21
C VAL A 85 17.67 -3.30 -5.08
N ASP A 86 17.39 -4.56 -4.80
CA ASP A 86 18.05 -5.34 -3.74
C ASP A 86 19.59 -5.34 -3.90
N THR A 87 20.05 -5.52 -5.15
CA THR A 87 21.49 -5.49 -5.47
C THR A 87 22.13 -4.14 -5.15
N ARG A 88 21.44 -3.04 -5.43
CA ARG A 88 21.92 -1.69 -5.13
C ARG A 88 21.91 -1.40 -3.63
N VAL A 89 20.80 -1.75 -2.98
CA VAL A 89 20.61 -1.50 -1.55
C VAL A 89 21.55 -2.33 -0.69
N SER A 90 21.88 -3.57 -1.10
CA SER A 90 22.87 -4.42 -0.39
C SER A 90 24.26 -3.81 -0.28
N GLN A 91 24.59 -2.83 -1.14
CA GLN A 91 25.86 -2.11 -1.11
C GLN A 91 25.86 -0.93 -0.11
N ILE A 92 24.69 -0.57 0.43
CA ILE A 92 24.54 0.54 1.38
C ILE A 92 24.66 -0.01 2.80
N PRO A 93 25.69 0.37 3.59
CA PRO A 93 25.78 -0.01 4.98
C PRO A 93 24.51 0.40 5.76
N GLU A 94 24.12 -0.41 6.72
CA GLU A 94 22.86 -0.17 7.46
C GLU A 94 22.88 1.16 8.20
N ASP A 95 24.03 1.56 8.76
CA ASP A 95 24.23 2.85 9.43
C ASP A 95 24.19 4.07 8.49
N LYS A 96 24.09 3.85 7.18
CA LYS A 96 23.97 4.87 6.14
C LYS A 96 22.58 4.93 5.53
N ARG A 97 21.70 4.02 5.93
CA ARG A 97 20.33 4.02 5.44
C ARG A 97 19.51 5.11 6.12
N PRO A 98 18.74 5.90 5.36
CA PRO A 98 17.94 6.97 5.93
C PRO A 98 16.75 6.44 6.71
N THR A 99 16.33 7.19 7.72
CA THR A 99 15.07 6.95 8.42
C THR A 99 13.91 7.56 7.65
N VAL A 100 12.80 6.83 7.58
CA VAL A 100 11.66 7.15 6.74
C VAL A 100 10.35 7.04 7.53
N VAL A 101 9.45 7.99 7.32
CA VAL A 101 8.05 7.86 7.73
C VAL A 101 7.13 8.07 6.53
N VAL A 102 6.09 7.26 6.43
CA VAL A 102 5.02 7.42 5.44
C VAL A 102 3.75 7.85 6.17
N LEU A 103 3.21 8.99 5.80
CA LEU A 103 2.00 9.55 6.40
C LEU A 103 0.79 9.31 5.49
N GLY A 104 -0.33 8.98 6.12
CA GLY A 104 -1.63 8.80 5.46
C GLY A 104 -2.34 10.13 5.19
N ASP A 105 -3.65 10.08 5.18
CA ASP A 105 -4.51 11.18 4.74
C ASP A 105 -4.74 12.26 5.80
N LYS A 106 -4.31 12.05 7.05
CA LYS A 106 -4.45 13.04 8.14
C LYS A 106 -3.14 13.28 8.84
N THR A 107 -3.04 14.44 9.49
CA THR A 107 -1.88 14.79 10.31
C THR A 107 -1.62 13.72 11.37
N GLY A 108 -0.45 13.10 11.33
CA GLY A 108 -0.06 12.05 12.25
C GLY A 108 -0.66 10.68 11.98
N GLU A 109 -1.45 10.52 10.92
CA GLU A 109 -1.90 9.21 10.49
C GLU A 109 -0.76 8.46 9.78
N LEU A 110 -0.48 7.25 10.25
CA LEU A 110 0.49 6.38 9.59
C LEU A 110 -0.19 5.62 8.46
N ALA A 111 0.47 5.56 7.31
CA ALA A 111 -0.05 4.88 6.13
C ALA A 111 0.21 3.36 6.12
N SER A 112 0.83 2.84 7.16
CA SER A 112 1.32 1.46 7.22
C SER A 112 0.27 0.37 7.40
N ASP A 113 -0.93 0.73 7.63
CA ASP A 113 -1.85 -0.04 8.47
C ASP A 113 -2.82 -0.97 7.79
N ILE A 114 -2.97 -0.94 6.51
CA ILE A 114 -3.80 -1.90 5.77
C ILE A 114 -2.95 -2.78 4.86
N TYR A 115 -1.74 -2.33 4.54
CA TYR A 115 -0.88 -2.99 3.57
C TYR A 115 0.58 -2.91 4.03
N ASP A 116 1.11 -3.98 4.55
CA ASP A 116 2.53 -4.14 4.89
C ASP A 116 3.46 -3.88 3.69
N THR A 117 2.88 -3.76 2.50
CA THR A 117 3.57 -3.42 1.25
C THR A 117 4.33 -2.09 1.35
N ILE A 118 3.80 -1.09 2.06
CA ILE A 118 4.49 0.21 2.25
C ILE A 118 5.77 0.00 3.07
N GLU A 119 5.70 -0.81 4.12
CA GLU A 119 6.84 -1.15 4.96
C GLU A 119 7.87 -1.96 4.17
N GLU A 120 7.41 -2.95 3.41
CA GLU A 120 8.27 -3.74 2.52
C GLU A 120 8.91 -2.86 1.44
N MET A 121 8.17 -1.94 0.82
CA MET A 121 8.70 -0.99 -0.15
C MET A 121 9.76 -0.08 0.47
N THR A 122 9.50 0.44 1.68
CA THR A 122 10.42 1.33 2.39
C THR A 122 11.73 0.61 2.68
N THR A 123 11.68 -0.58 3.27
CA THR A 123 12.87 -1.35 3.64
C THR A 123 13.63 -1.85 2.42
N ARG A 124 12.93 -2.33 1.40
CA ARG A 124 13.52 -2.80 0.15
C ARG A 124 14.18 -1.66 -0.64
N ALA A 125 13.62 -0.45 -0.58
CA ALA A 125 14.24 0.75 -1.13
C ALA A 125 15.46 1.24 -0.34
N GLY A 126 15.81 0.59 0.76
CA GLY A 126 16.96 0.89 1.59
C GLY A 126 16.69 1.89 2.71
N GLY A 127 15.44 2.21 2.98
CA GLY A 127 15.04 3.01 4.12
C GLY A 127 14.93 2.20 5.42
N ILE A 128 14.98 2.89 6.54
CA ILE A 128 14.66 2.35 7.87
C ILE A 128 13.34 3.00 8.28
N SER A 129 12.29 2.20 8.41
CA SER A 129 11.00 2.72 8.86
C SER A 129 11.09 3.25 10.30
N CYS A 130 10.55 4.44 10.51
CA CYS A 130 10.37 5.00 11.86
C CYS A 130 9.16 4.40 12.57
N THR A 131 8.26 3.74 11.83
CA THR A 131 7.06 3.13 12.41
C THR A 131 7.44 1.87 13.19
N PRO A 132 7.16 1.78 14.50
CA PRO A 132 7.43 0.58 15.27
C PRO A 132 6.69 -0.64 14.71
N GLU A 133 7.31 -1.81 14.80
CA GLU A 133 6.79 -3.06 14.24
C GLU A 133 5.39 -3.43 14.77
N ASP A 134 5.10 -3.14 16.04
CA ASP A 134 3.80 -3.36 16.65
C ASP A 134 2.70 -2.45 16.12
N LEU A 135 3.07 -1.29 15.56
CA LEU A 135 2.15 -0.39 14.87
C LEU A 135 2.02 -0.74 13.39
N SER A 136 3.09 -1.14 12.73
CA SER A 136 3.08 -1.49 11.31
C SER A 136 2.25 -2.75 11.00
N LYS A 137 2.07 -3.63 11.97
CA LYS A 137 1.28 -4.87 11.84
C LYS A 137 -0.21 -4.73 12.18
N LYS A 138 -0.67 -3.54 12.54
CA LYS A 138 -2.10 -3.32 12.80
C LYS A 138 -2.88 -3.29 11.49
N THR A 139 -4.09 -3.82 11.53
CA THR A 139 -5.03 -3.84 10.39
C THR A 139 -5.89 -2.59 10.31
N GLU A 140 -5.72 -1.65 11.24
CA GLU A 140 -6.48 -0.40 11.33
C GLU A 140 -5.53 0.79 11.24
N THR A 141 -5.97 1.85 10.58
CA THR A 141 -5.23 3.12 10.52
C THR A 141 -4.84 3.58 11.92
N THR A 142 -3.57 3.80 12.14
CA THR A 142 -3.04 4.21 13.43
C THR A 142 -2.70 5.69 13.43
N MET A 143 -3.37 6.44 14.29
CA MET A 143 -3.03 7.84 14.53
C MET A 143 -1.91 7.93 15.56
N VAL A 144 -0.83 8.60 15.22
CA VAL A 144 0.21 9.01 16.16
C VAL A 144 0.23 10.53 16.25
N GLY A 145 0.39 11.07 17.45
CA GLY A 145 0.51 12.52 17.61
C GLY A 145 1.76 13.07 16.91
N LEU A 146 1.70 14.30 16.42
CA LEU A 146 2.86 15.00 15.82
C LEU A 146 4.09 14.97 16.73
N GLU A 147 3.91 15.04 18.03
CA GLU A 147 5.01 14.93 19.00
C GLU A 147 5.79 13.62 18.85
N THR A 148 5.13 12.52 18.54
CA THR A 148 5.78 11.24 18.30
C THR A 148 6.56 11.27 17.00
N ILE A 149 6.01 11.82 15.92
CA ILE A 149 6.71 11.98 14.63
C ILE A 149 7.93 12.87 14.79
N PHE A 150 7.83 13.95 15.57
CA PHE A 150 8.97 14.82 15.90
C PHE A 150 10.06 14.11 16.71
N LYS A 151 9.68 13.21 17.62
CA LYS A 151 10.65 12.38 18.36
C LYS A 151 11.39 11.41 17.43
N TRP A 152 10.70 10.85 16.45
CA TRP A 152 11.35 10.01 15.43
C TRP A 152 12.28 10.81 14.54
N ASN A 153 11.93 12.06 14.26
CA ASN A 153 12.71 13.01 13.45
C ASN A 153 13.29 12.38 12.18
N PRO A 154 12.45 11.87 11.29
CA PRO A 154 12.88 11.12 10.09
C PRO A 154 13.73 11.97 9.14
N ASP A 155 14.60 11.29 8.37
CA ASP A 155 15.37 11.90 7.30
C ASP A 155 14.50 12.17 6.06
N PHE A 156 13.46 11.35 5.86
CA PHE A 156 12.50 11.45 4.76
C PHE A 156 11.06 11.32 5.25
N VAL A 157 10.20 12.16 4.70
CA VAL A 157 8.73 12.07 4.87
C VAL A 157 8.11 11.83 3.52
N PHE A 158 7.34 10.76 3.40
CA PHE A 158 6.50 10.51 2.24
C PHE A 158 5.03 10.69 2.61
N LEU A 159 4.28 11.34 1.73
CA LEU A 159 2.84 11.53 1.86
C LEU A 159 2.15 10.55 0.93
N LYS A 160 1.22 9.77 1.47
CA LYS A 160 0.33 8.92 0.68
C LYS A 160 -0.72 9.83 0.06
N ASP A 161 -0.64 10.07 -1.24
CA ASP A 161 -1.44 11.07 -1.94
C ASP A 161 -2.94 10.75 -1.97
N TYR A 162 -3.31 9.48 -1.84
CA TYR A 162 -4.70 9.04 -1.88
C TYR A 162 -5.45 9.47 -0.61
N TYR A 163 -6.27 10.51 -0.70
CA TYR A 163 -7.00 11.17 0.41
C TYR A 163 -6.12 11.92 1.42
N CYS A 164 -4.85 12.22 1.10
CA CYS A 164 -3.99 12.96 2.02
C CYS A 164 -4.39 14.43 2.07
N GLU A 165 -4.78 14.91 3.24
CA GLU A 165 -5.02 16.35 3.48
C GLU A 165 -3.70 17.14 3.60
N LEU A 166 -2.59 16.45 3.89
CA LEU A 166 -1.28 17.03 3.93
C LEU A 166 -0.73 17.20 2.50
N THR A 167 -0.11 18.32 2.24
CA THR A 167 0.60 18.57 1.00
C THR A 167 2.06 18.86 1.27
N VAL A 168 2.94 18.53 0.31
CA VAL A 168 4.38 18.86 0.41
C VAL A 168 4.56 20.34 0.70
N ASP A 169 3.90 21.19 -0.07
CA ASP A 169 3.92 22.66 0.10
C ASP A 169 3.43 23.11 1.46
N GLY A 170 2.36 22.47 1.98
CA GLY A 170 1.82 22.76 3.29
C GLY A 170 2.83 22.45 4.40
N ILE A 171 3.42 21.26 4.39
CA ILE A 171 4.45 20.86 5.37
C ILE A 171 5.68 21.76 5.27
N MET A 172 6.16 22.03 4.06
CA MET A 172 7.39 22.81 3.85
C MET A 172 7.25 24.28 4.28
N LYS A 173 6.03 24.82 4.32
CA LYS A 173 5.75 26.22 4.68
C LYS A 173 5.25 26.38 6.12
N ASP A 174 4.86 25.30 6.78
CA ASP A 174 4.33 25.35 8.13
C ASP A 174 5.48 25.39 9.17
N ALA A 175 5.48 26.46 9.98
CA ALA A 175 6.45 26.65 11.03
C ALA A 175 6.51 25.52 12.06
N THR A 176 5.40 24.78 12.22
CA THR A 176 5.33 23.61 13.13
C THR A 176 6.26 22.50 12.65
N TRP A 177 6.35 22.27 11.34
CA TRP A 177 7.18 21.22 10.75
C TRP A 177 8.64 21.63 10.54
N ALA A 178 8.93 22.94 10.55
CA ALA A 178 10.26 23.48 10.28
C ALA A 178 11.43 22.88 11.10
N PRO A 179 11.24 22.43 12.37
CA PRO A 179 12.32 21.81 13.15
C PRO A 179 12.75 20.42 12.66
N MET A 180 11.90 19.71 11.89
CA MET A 180 12.14 18.34 11.45
C MET A 180 13.32 18.24 10.45
N THR A 181 14.13 17.20 10.58
CA THR A 181 15.29 16.97 9.69
C THR A 181 14.87 16.86 8.23
N ALA A 182 13.81 16.10 7.93
CA ALA A 182 13.28 15.96 6.57
C ALA A 182 12.91 17.33 5.96
N VAL A 183 12.24 18.19 6.72
CA VAL A 183 11.82 19.52 6.25
C VAL A 183 13.02 20.44 6.02
N LYS A 184 13.97 20.49 6.95
CA LYS A 184 15.21 21.27 6.80
C LYS A 184 15.99 20.90 5.56
N ASN A 185 15.99 19.62 5.20
CA ASN A 185 16.75 19.09 4.07
C ASN A 185 15.93 19.07 2.75
N GLY A 186 14.65 19.44 2.78
CA GLY A 186 13.77 19.39 1.62
C GLY A 186 13.34 17.97 1.22
N ASN A 187 13.41 17.01 2.15
CA ASN A 187 13.13 15.61 1.93
C ASN A 187 11.68 15.25 2.27
N VAL A 188 10.74 16.01 1.74
CA VAL A 188 9.30 15.77 1.86
C VAL A 188 8.73 15.53 0.47
N TYR A 189 8.12 14.39 0.24
CA TYR A 189 7.65 13.96 -1.07
C TYR A 189 6.23 13.40 -0.99
N ALA A 190 5.44 13.61 -2.05
CA ALA A 190 4.19 12.88 -2.24
C ALA A 190 4.46 11.62 -3.09
N LEU A 191 3.88 10.50 -2.69
CA LEU A 191 3.88 9.31 -3.52
C LEU A 191 2.91 9.53 -4.69
N PRO A 192 3.31 9.24 -5.95
CA PRO A 192 2.45 9.43 -7.10
C PRO A 192 1.19 8.56 -6.99
N CYS A 193 0.01 9.15 -7.22
CA CYS A 193 -1.28 8.51 -6.98
C CYS A 193 -2.25 8.55 -8.17
N GLU A 194 -1.77 8.93 -9.35
CA GLU A 194 -2.63 9.20 -10.51
C GLU A 194 -3.45 7.99 -11.01
N PHE A 195 -3.11 6.78 -10.58
CA PHE A 195 -3.83 5.54 -10.95
C PHE A 195 -3.93 4.57 -9.75
N ASP A 196 -4.73 4.90 -8.75
CA ASP A 196 -4.97 4.05 -7.57
C ASP A 196 -3.70 3.61 -6.82
N GLY A 197 -2.73 4.49 -6.83
CA GLY A 197 -1.69 4.49 -5.84
C GLY A 197 -0.51 3.56 -6.07
N TRP A 198 0.62 4.13 -6.22
CA TRP A 198 1.90 3.46 -6.00
C TRP A 198 2.04 2.87 -4.59
N SER A 199 1.19 3.30 -3.68
CA SER A 199 1.12 2.78 -2.31
C SER A 199 0.26 1.53 -2.16
N THR A 200 -0.52 1.20 -3.17
CA THR A 200 -1.17 -0.09 -3.31
C THR A 200 -0.42 -0.79 -4.43
N ALA A 201 0.09 -1.95 -4.20
CA ALA A 201 0.86 -2.78 -5.10
C ALA A 201 0.26 -2.91 -6.53
N ASN A 202 0.14 -1.78 -7.19
CA ASN A 202 -0.32 -1.73 -8.56
C ASN A 202 0.92 -1.74 -9.45
N PRO A 203 1.18 -2.80 -10.20
CA PRO A 203 2.25 -2.82 -11.20
C PRO A 203 1.83 -1.92 -12.36
N SER A 204 2.13 -0.64 -12.27
CA SER A 204 2.02 0.30 -13.40
C SER A 204 3.18 0.16 -14.34
#